data_e4df067a3ba9c964f53f0f06fb0134cb
#
_entry.id   e4df067a3ba9c964f53f0f06fb0134cb
#
_cell.length_a   1.000
_cell.length_b   1.000
_cell.length_c   1.000
_cell.angle_alpha   90.00
_cell.angle_beta   90.00
_cell.angle_gamma   90.00
#
_symmetry.space_group_name_H-M   'P 1'
#
loop_
_entity.id
_entity.type
_entity.pdbx_description
1 polymer ?
#
loop_
_entity_poly.entity_id
_entity_poly.type
_entity_poly.pdbx_seq_one_letter_code
_entity_poly.pdbx_strand_id
1 'polypeptide(L)' 'MENNIIAVDFDGTLCENKWPEIGMPNEELIEYLKKRQTNGEKLILWTNRVGNRLDEAVKWSAEKGLVFDAVNENLPEIV' A
#
# COMPACT_ATOMS: atom_id res chain seq x y z
N MET A 1 23.88 2.84 -1.40
CA MET A 1 22.69 3.62 -0.97
C MET A 1 21.66 2.71 -0.34
N GLU A 2 21.17 3.07 0.83
CA GLU A 2 20.19 2.24 1.51
C GLU A 2 18.81 2.45 0.91
N ASN A 3 18.08 1.36 0.77
CA ASN A 3 16.68 1.44 0.36
C ASN A 3 15.83 1.68 1.59
N ASN A 4 14.96 2.65 1.52
CA ASN A 4 13.99 2.89 2.57
C ASN A 4 12.84 1.92 2.45
N ILE A 5 12.18 1.70 3.57
CA ILE A 5 10.99 0.86 3.63
C ILE A 5 9.86 1.77 4.11
N ILE A 6 8.78 1.84 3.34
CA ILE A 6 7.65 2.71 3.64
C ILE A 6 6.45 1.85 4.00
N ALA A 7 5.94 2.05 5.21
CA ALA A 7 4.71 1.40 5.65
C ALA A 7 3.54 2.35 5.37
N VAL A 8 2.49 1.86 4.75
CA VAL A 8 1.34 2.70 4.39
C VAL A 8 0.04 2.01 4.78
N ASP A 9 -0.88 2.80 5.32
CA ASP A 9 -2.23 2.35 5.63
C ASP A 9 -3.10 2.42 4.38
N PHE A 10 -4.24 1.73 4.39
CA PHE A 10 -5.12 1.69 3.23
C PHE A 10 -6.31 2.66 3.38
N ASP A 11 -7.30 2.28 4.20
CA ASP A 11 -8.51 3.09 4.37
C ASP A 11 -8.20 4.40 5.07
N GLY A 12 -8.59 5.51 4.45
CA GLY A 12 -8.31 6.83 4.97
C GLY A 12 -6.93 7.37 4.61
N THR A 13 -6.13 6.60 3.87
CA THR A 13 -4.78 6.99 3.46
C THR A 13 -4.61 6.86 1.95
N LEU A 14 -4.61 5.65 1.41
CA LEU A 14 -4.53 5.45 -0.04
C LEU A 14 -5.84 5.78 -0.74
N CYS A 15 -6.94 5.75 -0.02
CA CYS A 15 -8.25 6.08 -0.53
C CYS A 15 -9.09 6.66 0.59
N GLU A 16 -10.20 7.26 0.26
CA GLU A 16 -11.16 7.69 1.27
C GLU A 16 -11.70 6.48 2.01
N ASN A 17 -12.03 6.66 3.29
CA ASN A 17 -12.58 5.56 4.08
C ASN A 17 -14.06 5.38 3.73
N LYS A 18 -14.37 4.31 3.00
CA LYS A 18 -15.73 3.95 2.59
C LYS A 18 -16.01 2.49 2.94
N TRP A 19 -15.35 1.99 3.98
CA TRP A 19 -15.50 0.59 4.40
C TRP A 19 -16.96 0.13 4.40
N PRO A 20 -17.28 -1.04 3.85
CA PRO A 20 -16.37 -2.06 3.32
C PRO A 20 -15.92 -1.81 1.88
N GLU A 21 -16.50 -0.84 1.18
CA GLU A 21 -16.08 -0.45 -0.15
C GLU A 21 -14.73 0.26 -0.13
N ILE A 22 -14.15 0.45 -1.30
CA ILE A 22 -12.93 1.24 -1.46
C ILE A 22 -13.34 2.61 -1.97
N GLY A 23 -12.97 3.65 -1.24
CA GLY A 23 -13.33 5.01 -1.60
C GLY A 23 -12.48 5.60 -2.71
N MET A 24 -12.63 6.90 -2.92
CA MET A 24 -11.88 7.61 -3.97
C MET A 24 -10.38 7.53 -3.70
N PRO A 25 -9.58 7.31 -4.74
CA PRO A 25 -8.13 7.18 -4.54
C PRO A 25 -7.48 8.51 -4.17
N ASN A 26 -6.44 8.43 -3.35
CA ASN A 26 -5.57 9.56 -3.06
C ASN A 26 -4.48 9.58 -4.13
N GLU A 27 -4.78 10.22 -5.25
CA GLU A 27 -3.90 10.19 -6.42
C GLU A 27 -2.52 10.75 -6.12
N GLU A 28 -2.45 11.81 -5.34
CA GLU A 28 -1.19 12.45 -5.00
C GLU A 28 -0.26 11.51 -4.25
N LEU A 29 -0.80 10.85 -3.24
CA LEU A 29 -0.01 9.89 -2.46
C LEU A 29 0.38 8.68 -3.31
N ILE A 30 -0.55 8.17 -4.12
CA ILE A 30 -0.28 7.02 -4.98
C ILE A 30 0.87 7.35 -5.94
N GLU A 31 0.86 8.52 -6.57
CA GLU A 31 1.94 8.91 -7.47
C GLU A 31 3.27 9.06 -6.74
N TYR A 32 3.23 9.61 -5.53
CA TYR A 32 4.42 9.73 -4.70
C TYR A 32 5.02 8.35 -4.40
N LEU A 33 4.18 7.41 -3.97
CA LEU A 33 4.64 6.06 -3.64
C LEU A 33 5.17 5.31 -4.85
N LYS A 34 4.55 5.51 -6.01
CA LYS A 34 5.02 4.90 -7.25
C LYS A 34 6.44 5.36 -7.57
N LYS A 35 6.71 6.65 -7.39
CA LYS A 35 8.06 7.19 -7.61
C LYS A 35 9.07 6.60 -6.65
N ARG A 36 8.69 6.47 -5.38
CA ARG A 36 9.58 5.89 -4.37
C ARG A 36 9.87 4.43 -4.70
N GLN A 37 8.86 3.69 -5.12
CA GLN A 37 9.01 2.29 -5.50
C GLN A 37 9.91 2.15 -6.72
N THR A 38 9.77 3.04 -7.69
CA THR A 38 10.63 3.06 -8.88
C THR A 38 12.08 3.31 -8.50
N ASN A 39 12.32 4.03 -7.43
CA ASN A 39 13.68 4.30 -6.94
C ASN A 39 14.26 3.15 -6.11
N GLY A 40 13.56 2.03 -6.04
CA GLY A 40 14.04 0.85 -5.32
C GLY A 40 13.60 0.74 -3.89
N GLU A 41 12.75 1.65 -3.42
CA GLU A 41 12.24 1.57 -2.05
C GLU A 41 11.12 0.56 -1.97
N LYS A 42 10.96 -0.05 -0.81
CA LYS A 42 9.99 -1.12 -0.59
C LYS A 42 8.77 -0.59 0.13
N LEU A 43 7.62 -1.17 -0.20
CA LEU A 43 6.34 -0.77 0.38
C LEU A 43 5.74 -1.92 1.17
N ILE A 44 5.24 -1.59 2.36
CA ILE A 44 4.49 -2.52 3.20
C ILE A 44 3.09 -1.95 3.38
N LEU A 45 2.08 -2.76 3.12
CA LEU A 45 0.69 -2.37 3.38
C LEU A 45 0.30 -2.83 4.78
N TRP A 46 -0.17 -1.89 5.61
CA TRP A 46 -0.73 -2.19 6.92
C TRP A 46 -2.20 -1.84 6.90
N THR A 47 -3.09 -2.83 7.14
CA THR A 47 -4.52 -2.60 7.09
C THR A 47 -5.25 -3.59 7.98
N ASN A 48 -6.42 -3.18 8.48
CA ASN A 48 -7.30 -4.07 9.23
C ASN A 48 -8.15 -4.96 8.33
N ARG A 49 -8.09 -4.74 7.01
CA ARG A 49 -8.82 -5.59 6.07
C ARG A 49 -8.26 -7.00 6.09
N VAL A 50 -9.16 -7.98 5.97
CA VAL A 50 -8.79 -9.40 5.92
C VAL A 50 -9.62 -10.09 4.84
N GLY A 51 -9.24 -11.30 4.47
CA GLY A 51 -10.00 -12.12 3.54
C GLY A 51 -10.23 -11.43 2.20
N ASN A 52 -11.44 -11.53 1.68
CA ASN A 52 -11.78 -10.98 0.37
C ASN A 52 -11.60 -9.47 0.31
N ARG A 53 -11.85 -8.77 1.41
CA ARG A 53 -11.70 -7.31 1.44
C ARG A 53 -10.24 -6.90 1.35
N LEU A 54 -9.34 -7.71 1.92
CA LEU A 54 -7.91 -7.49 1.76
C LEU A 54 -7.47 -7.77 0.33
N ASP A 55 -7.95 -8.86 -0.25
CA ASP A 55 -7.62 -9.21 -1.64
C ASP A 55 -8.03 -8.09 -2.60
N GLU A 56 -9.22 -7.52 -2.38
CA GLU A 56 -9.72 -6.40 -3.17
C GLU A 56 -8.79 -5.18 -3.06
N ALA A 57 -8.33 -4.89 -1.84
CA ALA A 57 -7.47 -3.75 -1.61
C ALA A 57 -6.11 -3.90 -2.31
N VAL A 58 -5.53 -5.09 -2.21
CA VAL A 58 -4.26 -5.39 -2.86
C VAL A 58 -4.38 -5.31 -4.38
N LYS A 59 -5.46 -5.88 -4.92
CA LYS A 59 -5.72 -5.85 -6.36
C LYS A 59 -5.94 -4.43 -6.86
N TRP A 60 -6.74 -3.65 -6.12
CA TRP A 60 -7.00 -2.25 -6.44
C TRP A 60 -5.69 -1.45 -6.48
N SER A 61 -4.82 -1.68 -5.51
CA SER A 61 -3.53 -1.00 -5.44
C SER A 61 -2.64 -1.38 -6.63
N ALA A 62 -2.62 -2.67 -6.98
CA ALA A 62 -1.82 -3.16 -8.10
C ALA A 62 -2.30 -2.53 -9.42
N GLU A 63 -3.61 -2.38 -9.58
CA GLU A 63 -4.18 -1.74 -10.77
C GLU A 63 -3.75 -0.29 -10.90
N LYS A 64 -3.40 0.34 -9.79
CA LYS A 64 -2.92 1.72 -9.78
C LYS A 64 -1.39 1.81 -9.80
N GLY A 65 -0.73 0.66 -9.90
CA GLY A 65 0.72 0.61 -10.03
C GLY A 65 1.49 0.43 -8.73
N LEU A 66 0.79 0.14 -7.63
CA LEU A 66 1.45 -0.09 -6.34
C LEU A 66 1.54 -1.58 -6.06
N VAL A 67 2.76 -2.08 -5.92
CA VAL A 67 3.01 -3.48 -5.59
C VAL A 67 3.66 -3.52 -4.22
N PHE A 68 3.03 -4.21 -3.27
CA PHE A 68 3.53 -4.28 -1.90
C PHE A 68 4.50 -5.44 -1.75
N ASP A 69 5.61 -5.18 -1.05
CA ASP A 69 6.62 -6.20 -0.76
C ASP A 69 6.19 -7.07 0.42
N ALA A 70 5.32 -6.52 1.26
CA ALA A 70 4.72 -7.28 2.37
C ALA A 70 3.36 -6.67 2.68
N VAL A 71 2.47 -7.48 3.26
CA VAL A 71 1.13 -7.06 3.65
C VAL A 71 0.91 -7.52 5.08
N ASN A 72 0.70 -6.57 5.98
CA ASN A 72 0.46 -6.82 7.40
C ASN A 72 1.57 -7.63 8.08
N GLU A 73 2.80 -7.49 7.58
CA GLU A 73 3.97 -8.12 8.19
C GLU A 73 5.21 -7.31 7.84
N ASN A 74 6.23 -7.40 8.67
CA ASN A 74 7.49 -6.72 8.41
C ASN A 74 8.31 -7.50 7.40
N LEU A 75 9.14 -6.79 6.67
CA LEU A 75 10.13 -7.42 5.80
C LEU A 75 11.26 -7.98 6.68
N PRO A 76 11.97 -9.02 6.20
CA PRO A 76 13.08 -9.60 6.97
C PRO A 76 14.15 -8.58 7.39
N GLU A 77 14.31 -7.51 6.62
CA GLU A 77 15.30 -6.48 6.90
C GLU A 77 14.95 -5.61 8.10
N ILE A 78 13.72 -5.69 8.62
CA ILE A 78 13.25 -4.86 9.74
C ILE A 78 13.31 -5.63 11.05
N VAL A 79 14.22 -6.43 11.26
CA VAL A 79 14.27 -7.21 12.50
C VAL A 79 14.81 -6.37 13.65
#